data_d357d97dece6e9620e5873a874efe2bd
#
_entry.id   d357d97dece6e9620e5873a874efe2bd
#
_cell.length_a   1.000
_cell.length_b   1.000
_cell.length_c   1.000
_cell.angle_alpha   90.00
_cell.angle_beta   90.00
_cell.angle_gamma   90.00
#
_symmetry.space_group_name_H-M   'P 1'
#
loop_
_entity.id
_entity.type
_entity.pdbx_description
1 polymer ?
#
loop_
_entity_poly.entity_id
_entity_poly.type
_entity_poly.pdbx_seq_one_letter_code
_entity_poly.pdbx_strand_id
1 'polypeptide(L)'
;MVYRRNMNHVGISVTDIDAAVKWYHEVFGCDIVMAPIAAKDDGSYFGEILEDIFGKGFDEVKLAHLTTGDGIGIELFEFAKPKPERRDDNFEYWKSGIFHICLTDPDIEGLAKKITSTGGKQRSKVWKLWPDKPYKVCYCEDPWGNIVEISSHSYEQTWANYDVPHKP
;
A
#
# COMPACT_ATOMS: atom_id res chain seq x y z
N MET A 1 6.70 19.50 -24.56
CA MET A 1 5.40 18.85 -24.29
C MET A 1 5.59 17.93 -23.08
N VAL A 2 4.73 18.03 -22.05
CA VAL A 2 4.80 17.16 -20.86
C VAL A 2 3.69 16.12 -20.98
N TYR A 3 4.06 14.83 -20.99
CA TYR A 3 3.09 13.75 -21.01
C TYR A 3 2.63 13.44 -19.58
N ARG A 4 1.33 13.21 -19.38
CA ARG A 4 0.79 12.70 -18.13
C ARG A 4 1.32 11.28 -17.90
N ARG A 5 1.80 11.01 -16.69
CA ARG A 5 2.24 9.67 -16.26
C ARG A 5 1.22 9.10 -15.29
N ASN A 6 0.85 7.86 -15.51
CA ASN A 6 -0.04 7.15 -14.60
C ASN A 6 0.78 6.47 -13.51
N MET A 7 0.19 6.29 -12.35
CA MET A 7 0.73 5.39 -11.33
C MET A 7 0.73 3.97 -11.90
N ASN A 8 1.86 3.27 -11.84
CA ASN A 8 1.95 1.88 -12.29
C ASN A 8 1.76 0.93 -11.12
N HIS A 9 2.59 1.05 -10.08
CA HIS A 9 2.52 0.21 -8.90
C HIS A 9 3.11 0.90 -7.66
N VAL A 10 2.93 0.27 -6.51
CA VAL A 10 3.61 0.57 -5.26
C VAL A 10 4.30 -0.70 -4.76
N GLY A 11 5.57 -0.59 -4.32
CA GLY A 11 6.31 -1.67 -3.68
C GLY A 11 6.17 -1.62 -2.16
N ILE A 12 5.86 -2.76 -1.54
CA ILE A 12 5.63 -2.88 -0.10
C ILE A 12 6.43 -4.06 0.44
N SER A 13 7.28 -3.80 1.44
CA SER A 13 7.99 -4.87 2.14
C SER A 13 7.15 -5.44 3.27
N VAL A 14 7.13 -6.77 3.36
CA VAL A 14 6.40 -7.55 4.37
C VAL A 14 7.31 -8.60 4.99
N THR A 15 6.94 -9.13 6.14
CA THR A 15 7.71 -10.17 6.85
C THR A 15 7.21 -11.59 6.61
N ASP A 16 6.09 -11.74 5.90
CA ASP A 16 5.49 -13.02 5.49
C ASP A 16 4.65 -12.76 4.23
N ILE A 17 5.19 -13.12 3.07
CA ILE A 17 4.57 -12.80 1.78
C ILE A 17 3.34 -13.66 1.49
N ASP A 18 3.34 -14.92 1.92
CA ASP A 18 2.21 -15.83 1.68
C ASP A 18 0.97 -15.35 2.45
N ALA A 19 1.18 -14.98 3.72
CA ALA A 19 0.12 -14.37 4.53
C ALA A 19 -0.31 -13.01 3.97
N ALA A 20 0.63 -12.20 3.45
CA ALA A 20 0.33 -10.88 2.90
C ALA A 20 -0.51 -10.97 1.62
N VAL A 21 -0.13 -11.81 0.67
CA VAL A 21 -0.90 -12.04 -0.56
C VAL A 21 -2.34 -12.43 -0.25
N LYS A 22 -2.52 -13.40 0.65
CA LYS A 22 -3.84 -13.82 1.09
C LYS A 22 -4.62 -12.66 1.71
N TRP A 23 -4.01 -11.93 2.62
CA TRP A 23 -4.66 -10.83 3.33
C TRP A 23 -5.06 -9.68 2.39
N TYR A 24 -4.17 -9.23 1.50
CA TYR A 24 -4.47 -8.18 0.54
C TYR A 24 -5.59 -8.59 -0.42
N HIS A 25 -5.59 -9.86 -0.84
CA HIS A 25 -6.68 -10.41 -1.65
C HIS A 25 -8.02 -10.43 -0.88
N GLU A 26 -8.02 -11.00 0.32
CA GLU A 26 -9.26 -11.19 1.10
C GLU A 26 -9.80 -9.89 1.72
N VAL A 27 -8.93 -8.95 2.11
CA VAL A 27 -9.32 -7.73 2.82
C VAL A 27 -9.55 -6.57 1.86
N PHE A 28 -8.62 -6.33 0.94
CA PHE A 28 -8.71 -5.23 -0.02
C PHE A 28 -9.31 -5.63 -1.37
N GLY A 29 -9.54 -6.92 -1.62
CA GLY A 29 -10.09 -7.39 -2.88
C GLY A 29 -9.09 -7.28 -4.05
N CYS A 30 -7.79 -7.24 -3.77
CA CYS A 30 -6.78 -7.22 -4.81
C CYS A 30 -6.77 -8.55 -5.60
N ASP A 31 -6.67 -8.48 -6.92
CA ASP A 31 -6.46 -9.66 -7.74
C ASP A 31 -4.99 -10.10 -7.71
N ILE A 32 -4.76 -11.41 -7.61
CA ILE A 32 -3.40 -11.98 -7.63
C ILE A 32 -2.99 -12.12 -9.09
N VAL A 33 -2.04 -11.29 -9.54
CA VAL A 33 -1.47 -11.33 -10.89
C VAL A 33 -0.37 -12.39 -10.97
N MET A 34 0.48 -12.44 -9.94
CA MET A 34 1.54 -13.43 -9.83
C MET A 34 1.67 -13.88 -8.37
N ALA A 35 1.52 -15.18 -8.13
CA ALA A 35 1.74 -15.78 -6.81
C ALA A 35 3.21 -15.63 -6.37
N PRO A 36 3.52 -15.78 -5.08
CA PRO A 36 4.88 -15.64 -4.57
C PRO A 36 5.88 -16.53 -5.29
N ILE A 37 6.95 -15.93 -5.77
CA ILE A 37 8.12 -16.62 -6.33
C ILE A 37 9.38 -16.17 -5.60
N ALA A 38 10.36 -17.08 -5.49
CA ALA A 38 11.68 -16.72 -5.00
C ALA A 38 12.58 -16.30 -6.17
N ALA A 39 13.39 -15.26 -5.96
CA ALA A 39 14.40 -14.79 -6.87
C ALA A 39 15.70 -14.51 -6.10
N LYS A 40 16.84 -14.82 -6.71
CA LYS A 40 18.16 -14.79 -6.09
C LYS A 40 19.16 -14.05 -6.97
N ASP A 41 20.21 -13.56 -6.34
CA ASP A 41 21.45 -13.21 -7.01
C ASP A 41 22.22 -14.50 -7.33
N ASP A 42 21.86 -15.14 -8.46
CA ASP A 42 22.39 -16.44 -8.89
C ASP A 42 23.14 -16.35 -10.22
N GLY A 43 23.44 -15.13 -10.69
CA GLY A 43 24.07 -14.86 -11.98
C GLY A 43 23.14 -15.04 -13.18
N SER A 44 21.85 -15.29 -12.97
CA SER A 44 20.85 -15.23 -14.03
C SER A 44 20.58 -13.77 -14.42
N TYR A 45 20.02 -13.57 -15.63
CA TYR A 45 19.64 -12.22 -16.06
C TYR A 45 18.71 -11.50 -15.08
N PHE A 46 17.79 -12.23 -14.45
CA PHE A 46 16.89 -11.63 -13.45
C PHE A 46 17.62 -11.37 -12.12
N GLY A 47 18.54 -12.25 -11.71
CA GLY A 47 19.42 -12.04 -10.56
C GLY A 47 20.29 -10.80 -10.72
N GLU A 48 20.88 -10.60 -11.91
CA GLU A 48 21.66 -9.38 -12.21
C GLU A 48 20.82 -8.11 -12.11
N ILE A 49 19.55 -8.13 -12.57
CA ILE A 49 18.63 -7.00 -12.41
C ILE A 49 18.37 -6.69 -10.93
N LEU A 50 18.15 -7.72 -10.12
CA LEU A 50 17.88 -7.54 -8.70
C LEU A 50 19.11 -7.03 -7.94
N GLU A 51 20.33 -7.49 -8.29
CA GLU A 51 21.56 -6.96 -7.71
C GLU A 51 21.76 -5.48 -8.09
N ASP A 52 21.47 -5.09 -9.32
CA ASP A 52 21.56 -3.69 -9.75
C ASP A 52 20.57 -2.79 -9.01
N ILE A 53 19.36 -3.28 -8.74
CA ILE A 53 18.29 -2.54 -8.05
C ILE A 53 18.58 -2.43 -6.55
N PHE A 54 18.91 -3.55 -5.89
CA PHE A 54 19.01 -3.61 -4.41
C PHE A 54 20.45 -3.46 -3.91
N GLY A 55 21.44 -3.56 -4.80
CA GLY A 55 22.84 -3.36 -4.51
C GLY A 55 23.53 -4.58 -3.91
N LYS A 56 24.85 -4.43 -3.69
CA LYS A 56 25.67 -5.47 -3.07
C LYS A 56 25.20 -5.79 -1.66
N GLY A 57 24.96 -7.04 -1.38
CA GLY A 57 24.44 -7.53 -0.10
C GLY A 57 23.01 -8.03 -0.17
N PHE A 58 22.32 -7.78 -1.29
CA PHE A 58 21.14 -8.54 -1.67
C PHE A 58 21.53 -10.02 -1.91
N ASP A 59 20.68 -10.93 -1.56
CA ASP A 59 20.89 -12.37 -1.77
C ASP A 59 19.64 -13.01 -2.35
N GLU A 60 18.52 -12.93 -1.61
CA GLU A 60 17.26 -13.55 -2.02
C GLU A 60 16.06 -12.69 -1.59
N VAL A 61 15.05 -12.67 -2.42
CA VAL A 61 13.74 -12.09 -2.14
C VAL A 61 12.64 -13.00 -2.65
N LYS A 62 11.54 -13.11 -1.91
CA LYS A 62 10.26 -13.54 -2.46
C LYS A 62 9.49 -12.32 -2.91
N LEU A 63 8.87 -12.40 -4.05
CA LEU A 63 8.05 -11.31 -4.60
C LEU A 63 6.73 -11.84 -5.14
N ALA A 64 5.69 -11.03 -5.04
CA ALA A 64 4.37 -11.32 -5.57
C ALA A 64 3.75 -10.05 -6.15
N HIS A 65 2.93 -10.19 -7.17
CA HIS A 65 2.26 -9.08 -7.82
C HIS A 65 0.74 -9.21 -7.68
N LEU A 66 0.13 -8.17 -7.16
CA LEU A 66 -1.31 -8.02 -7.09
C LEU A 66 -1.73 -6.76 -7.85
N THR A 67 -3.01 -6.61 -8.08
CA THR A 67 -3.56 -5.38 -8.66
C THR A 67 -4.85 -4.96 -7.95
N THR A 68 -5.02 -3.67 -7.81
CA THR A 68 -6.26 -3.05 -7.33
C THR A 68 -7.33 -3.05 -8.41
N GLY A 69 -8.58 -2.76 -8.06
CA GLY A 69 -9.70 -2.73 -9.01
C GLY A 69 -9.60 -1.68 -10.12
N ASP A 70 -8.72 -0.69 -9.97
CA ASP A 70 -8.41 0.33 -10.99
C ASP A 70 -7.12 0.03 -11.77
N GLY A 71 -6.51 -1.14 -11.55
CA GLY A 71 -5.35 -1.62 -12.28
C GLY A 71 -3.99 -1.12 -11.77
N ILE A 72 -3.93 -0.47 -10.62
CA ILE A 72 -2.65 -0.11 -9.99
C ILE A 72 -2.06 -1.35 -9.32
N GLY A 73 -0.79 -1.64 -9.62
CA GLY A 73 -0.08 -2.78 -9.06
C GLY A 73 0.30 -2.59 -7.59
N ILE A 74 0.28 -3.69 -6.86
CA ILE A 74 0.90 -3.81 -5.53
C ILE A 74 1.94 -4.93 -5.62
N GLU A 75 3.22 -4.54 -5.51
CA GLU A 75 4.33 -5.49 -5.43
C GLU A 75 4.65 -5.76 -3.96
N LEU A 76 4.52 -7.00 -3.52
CA LEU A 76 4.90 -7.43 -2.19
C LEU A 76 6.30 -8.05 -2.22
N PHE A 77 7.13 -7.69 -1.25
CA PHE A 77 8.50 -8.16 -1.11
C PHE A 77 8.75 -8.73 0.28
N GLU A 78 9.29 -9.94 0.36
CA GLU A 78 9.85 -10.53 1.58
C GLU A 78 11.32 -10.84 1.33
N PHE A 79 12.22 -9.99 1.84
CA PHE A 79 13.66 -10.18 1.70
C PHE A 79 14.16 -11.27 2.65
N ALA A 80 15.01 -12.20 2.16
CA ALA A 80 15.71 -13.14 3.03
C ALA A 80 16.96 -12.51 3.62
N LYS A 81 17.65 -11.65 2.81
CA LYS A 81 18.85 -10.94 3.22
C LYS A 81 19.01 -9.62 2.42
N PRO A 82 19.06 -8.45 3.10
CA PRO A 82 18.84 -8.31 4.54
C PRO A 82 17.41 -8.75 4.92
N LYS A 83 17.28 -9.34 6.13
CA LYS A 83 15.97 -9.78 6.62
C LYS A 83 15.09 -8.56 6.90
N PRO A 84 13.80 -8.57 6.53
CA PRO A 84 12.92 -7.45 6.77
C PRO A 84 12.73 -7.25 8.27
N GLU A 85 12.82 -6.00 8.68
CA GLU A 85 12.57 -5.59 10.06
C GLU A 85 11.23 -4.86 10.13
N ARG A 86 10.36 -5.32 11.01
CA ARG A 86 9.14 -4.58 11.32
C ARG A 86 9.52 -3.37 12.17
N ARG A 87 9.11 -2.19 11.75
CA ARG A 87 9.24 -0.98 12.57
C ARG A 87 8.28 -1.06 13.74
N ASP A 88 8.66 -0.47 14.88
CA ASP A 88 7.79 -0.38 16.05
C ASP A 88 6.55 0.47 15.76
N ASP A 89 6.71 1.56 15.02
CA ASP A 89 5.63 2.38 14.51
C ASP A 89 6.00 2.95 13.12
N ASN A 90 5.18 2.68 12.12
CA ASN A 90 5.34 3.23 10.77
C ASN A 90 4.62 4.57 10.57
N PHE A 91 3.86 5.06 11.57
CA PHE A 91 3.11 6.30 11.46
C PHE A 91 4.00 7.53 11.71
N GLU A 92 5.15 7.52 11.06
CA GLU A 92 6.15 8.60 11.15
C GLU A 92 5.93 9.64 10.04
N TYR A 93 4.75 10.25 9.99
CA TYR A 93 4.32 11.21 8.95
C TYR A 93 5.23 12.44 8.83
N TRP A 94 6.06 12.73 9.84
CA TRP A 94 7.03 13.83 9.82
C TRP A 94 8.35 13.51 9.12
N LYS A 95 8.58 12.24 8.76
CA LYS A 95 9.74 11.83 7.96
C LYS A 95 9.41 11.93 6.47
N SER A 96 10.34 12.47 5.70
CA SER A 96 10.18 12.57 4.26
C SER A 96 10.08 11.19 3.61
N GLY A 97 9.18 11.04 2.63
CA GLY A 97 8.90 9.78 1.94
C GLY A 97 7.41 9.48 1.87
N ILE A 98 7.07 8.33 1.29
CA ILE A 98 5.70 7.84 1.28
C ILE A 98 5.39 7.26 2.66
N PHE A 99 4.36 7.80 3.35
CA PHE A 99 3.98 7.26 4.66
C PHE A 99 2.63 6.52 4.65
N HIS A 100 1.83 6.64 3.59
CA HIS A 100 0.61 5.86 3.42
C HIS A 100 0.27 5.64 1.95
N ILE A 101 -0.54 4.62 1.69
CA ILE A 101 -1.33 4.44 0.48
C ILE A 101 -2.79 4.67 0.82
N CYS A 102 -3.60 5.12 -0.14
CA CYS A 102 -5.03 5.34 0.08
C CYS A 102 -5.85 4.47 -0.85
N LEU A 103 -6.83 3.76 -0.28
CA LEU A 103 -7.80 2.96 -1.00
C LEU A 103 -9.18 3.60 -0.91
N THR A 104 -9.99 3.46 -1.96
CA THR A 104 -11.36 3.93 -1.96
C THR A 104 -12.31 2.77 -1.62
N ASP A 105 -13.10 2.94 -0.55
CA ASP A 105 -14.18 2.03 -0.18
C ASP A 105 -15.36 2.83 0.37
N PRO A 106 -16.56 2.71 -0.23
CA PRO A 106 -17.76 3.40 0.26
C PRO A 106 -18.20 2.95 1.66
N ASP A 107 -17.87 1.70 2.07
CA ASP A 107 -18.11 1.16 3.41
C ASP A 107 -16.84 1.22 4.28
N ILE A 108 -16.40 2.45 4.56
CA ILE A 108 -15.20 2.72 5.39
C ILE A 108 -15.28 1.98 6.74
N GLU A 109 -16.41 2.04 7.41
CA GLU A 109 -16.62 1.44 8.72
C GLU A 109 -16.48 -0.09 8.65
N GLY A 110 -17.06 -0.72 7.61
CA GLY A 110 -16.92 -2.16 7.36
C GLY A 110 -15.51 -2.57 7.07
N LEU A 111 -14.80 -1.84 6.19
CA LEU A 111 -13.42 -2.14 5.85
C LEU A 111 -12.48 -1.93 7.06
N ALA A 112 -12.61 -0.84 7.82
CA ALA A 112 -11.81 -0.60 9.02
C ALA A 112 -12.00 -1.72 10.07
N LYS A 113 -13.25 -2.20 10.25
CA LYS A 113 -13.55 -3.34 11.12
C LYS A 113 -12.91 -4.62 10.59
N LYS A 114 -12.97 -4.86 9.28
CA LYS A 114 -12.37 -6.03 8.63
C LYS A 114 -10.86 -6.05 8.83
N ILE A 115 -10.18 -4.94 8.57
CA ILE A 115 -8.75 -4.76 8.84
C ILE A 115 -8.42 -5.12 10.29
N THR A 116 -9.17 -4.54 11.24
CA THR A 116 -8.91 -4.78 12.67
C THR A 116 -9.14 -6.23 13.08
N SER A 117 -10.17 -6.88 12.55
CA SER A 117 -10.49 -8.27 12.89
C SER A 117 -9.52 -9.30 12.27
N THR A 118 -8.71 -8.88 11.31
CA THR A 118 -7.76 -9.74 10.57
C THR A 118 -6.29 -9.42 10.84
N GLY A 119 -6.00 -8.79 11.98
CA GLY A 119 -4.63 -8.57 12.47
C GLY A 119 -4.04 -7.19 12.16
N GLY A 120 -4.77 -6.35 11.44
CA GLY A 120 -4.43 -4.94 11.26
C GLY A 120 -4.91 -4.07 12.42
N LYS A 121 -4.84 -2.76 12.24
CA LYS A 121 -5.17 -1.80 13.29
C LYS A 121 -5.88 -0.58 12.71
N GLN A 122 -6.90 -0.08 13.40
CA GLN A 122 -7.49 1.22 13.11
C GLN A 122 -6.74 2.31 13.90
N ARG A 123 -6.15 3.28 13.22
CA ARG A 123 -5.33 4.36 13.79
C ARG A 123 -6.13 5.61 14.12
N SER A 124 -7.16 5.89 13.34
CA SER A 124 -8.06 7.01 13.56
C SER A 124 -9.51 6.55 13.55
N LYS A 125 -10.39 7.30 14.22
CA LYS A 125 -11.82 7.12 13.95
C LYS A 125 -12.17 7.53 12.53
N VAL A 126 -13.33 7.13 12.04
CA VAL A 126 -13.86 7.61 10.76
C VAL A 126 -14.28 9.07 10.92
N TRP A 127 -13.73 9.93 10.07
CA TRP A 127 -14.02 11.35 10.05
C TRP A 127 -14.71 11.76 8.77
N LYS A 128 -15.65 12.69 8.86
CA LYS A 128 -16.01 13.52 7.71
C LYS A 128 -14.89 14.54 7.48
N LEU A 129 -14.41 14.66 6.23
CA LEU A 129 -13.42 15.68 5.89
C LEU A 129 -13.98 17.09 6.05
N TRP A 130 -15.27 17.26 5.75
CA TRP A 130 -16.02 18.49 5.96
C TRP A 130 -17.40 18.17 6.55
N PRO A 131 -17.91 18.99 7.48
CA PRO A 131 -19.19 18.73 8.16
C PRO A 131 -20.39 18.59 7.22
N ASP A 132 -20.39 19.37 6.12
CA ASP A 132 -21.48 19.49 5.15
C ASP A 132 -21.34 18.57 3.92
N LYS A 133 -20.22 17.81 3.82
CA LYS A 133 -19.96 16.91 2.69
C LYS A 133 -20.03 15.44 3.11
N PRO A 134 -20.30 14.53 2.17
CA PRO A 134 -20.39 13.10 2.49
C PRO A 134 -19.02 12.39 2.62
N TYR A 135 -17.93 13.08 2.27
CA TYR A 135 -16.60 12.50 2.15
C TYR A 135 -16.04 12.12 3.52
N LYS A 136 -15.71 10.85 3.66
CA LYS A 136 -15.15 10.30 4.90
C LYS A 136 -13.73 9.77 4.67
N VAL A 137 -12.96 9.72 5.73
CA VAL A 137 -11.60 9.21 5.75
C VAL A 137 -11.31 8.49 7.07
N CYS A 138 -10.49 7.44 6.99
CA CYS A 138 -10.00 6.71 8.15
C CYS A 138 -8.58 6.21 7.88
N TYR A 139 -7.70 6.32 8.87
CA TYR A 139 -6.35 5.75 8.80
C TYR A 139 -6.31 4.41 9.53
N CYS A 140 -5.76 3.43 8.84
CA CYS A 140 -5.56 2.07 9.33
C CYS A 140 -4.11 1.63 9.14
N GLU A 141 -3.81 0.43 9.56
CA GLU A 141 -2.52 -0.23 9.45
C GLU A 141 -2.77 -1.69 9.08
N ASP A 142 -2.04 -2.21 8.09
CA ASP A 142 -2.07 -3.62 7.78
C ASP A 142 -1.35 -4.45 8.87
N PRO A 143 -1.40 -5.79 8.83
CA PRO A 143 -0.72 -6.63 9.83
C PRO A 143 0.81 -6.45 9.88
N TRP A 144 1.41 -5.93 8.83
CA TRP A 144 2.88 -5.69 8.74
C TRP A 144 3.27 -4.27 9.13
N GLY A 145 2.30 -3.42 9.47
CA GLY A 145 2.53 -2.05 9.92
C GLY A 145 2.52 -1.00 8.81
N ASN A 146 2.15 -1.36 7.58
CA ASN A 146 2.03 -0.37 6.51
C ASN A 146 0.76 0.46 6.71
N ILE A 147 0.89 1.76 6.52
CA ILE A 147 -0.22 2.69 6.76
C ILE A 147 -1.11 2.75 5.54
N VAL A 148 -2.39 2.52 5.77
CA VAL A 148 -3.44 2.56 4.75
C VAL A 148 -4.50 3.58 5.15
N GLU A 149 -4.69 4.58 4.32
CA GLU A 149 -5.85 5.47 4.39
C GLU A 149 -7.01 4.82 3.63
N ILE A 150 -8.22 4.93 4.16
CA ILE A 150 -9.45 4.57 3.46
C ILE A 150 -10.22 5.85 3.21
N SER A 151 -10.61 6.08 1.97
CA SER A 151 -11.48 7.19 1.55
C SER A 151 -12.80 6.68 1.00
N SER A 152 -13.90 7.28 1.38
CA SER A 152 -15.24 6.85 0.90
C SER A 152 -15.52 7.19 -0.56
N HIS A 153 -14.75 8.09 -1.15
CA HIS A 153 -14.92 8.58 -2.52
C HIS A 153 -13.57 8.65 -3.22
N SER A 154 -13.58 8.66 -4.54
CA SER A 154 -12.34 8.83 -5.31
C SER A 154 -11.64 10.15 -4.97
N TYR A 155 -10.33 10.20 -5.22
CA TYR A 155 -9.53 11.41 -4.98
C TYR A 155 -10.10 12.61 -5.72
N GLU A 156 -10.49 12.42 -6.99
CA GLU A 156 -11.07 13.49 -7.81
C GLU A 156 -12.41 13.97 -7.27
N GLN A 157 -13.33 13.05 -6.89
CA GLN A 157 -14.62 13.42 -6.30
C GLN A 157 -14.44 14.23 -5.03
N THR A 158 -13.48 13.84 -4.20
CA THR A 158 -13.24 14.50 -2.92
C THR A 158 -12.66 15.91 -3.12
N TRP A 159 -11.65 16.04 -3.97
CA TRP A 159 -10.82 17.26 -4.02
C TRP A 159 -11.20 18.22 -5.15
N ALA A 160 -11.76 17.74 -6.28
CA ALA A 160 -12.21 18.61 -7.35
C ALA A 160 -13.43 19.48 -6.97
N ASN A 161 -14.19 19.06 -5.95
CA ASN A 161 -15.35 19.78 -5.43
C ASN A 161 -15.04 20.60 -4.16
N TYR A 162 -13.77 20.77 -3.84
CA TYR A 162 -13.35 21.60 -2.74
C TYR A 162 -13.11 23.03 -3.21
N ASP A 163 -14.06 23.93 -2.90
CA ASP A 163 -13.91 25.37 -3.08
C ASP A 163 -12.86 25.88 -2.07
N VAL A 164 -11.61 25.88 -2.48
CA VAL A 164 -10.60 26.65 -1.77
C VAL A 164 -10.95 28.11 -1.99
N PRO A 165 -11.24 28.91 -0.96
CA PRO A 165 -11.35 30.34 -1.14
C PRO A 165 -10.01 30.82 -1.74
N HIS A 166 -10.04 31.24 -3.00
CA HIS A 166 -8.89 31.90 -3.59
C HIS A 166 -8.63 33.15 -2.74
N LYS A 167 -7.64 33.05 -1.87
CA LYS A 167 -7.10 34.28 -1.27
C LYS A 167 -6.52 35.10 -2.40
N PRO A 168 -6.90 36.37 -2.55
CA PRO A 168 -6.33 37.26 -3.53
C PRO A 168 -4.83 37.41 -3.35
#